data_fe93091a2549a80cef49f3ad50e01fe1
#
_entry.id   fe93091a2549a80cef49f3ad50e01fe1
#
_cell.length_a   1.000
_cell.length_b   1.000
_cell.length_c   1.000
_cell.angle_alpha   90.00
_cell.angle_beta   90.00
_cell.angle_gamma   90.00
#
_symmetry.space_group_name_H-M   'P 1'
#
loop_
_entity.id
_entity.type
_entity.pdbx_description
1 polymer ?
#
loop_
_entity_poly.entity_id
_entity_poly.type
_entity_poly.pdbx_seq_one_letter_code
_entity_poly.pdbx_strand_id
1 'polypeptide(L)'
;MNLWVKRTGQLLLVALFLVACEDETSLLGFRGNNRFNVKYQEFLVGQGAVVAVDPEFTDQATGSRRLLAGEHNDPIVGAIKTEVFTEFLPALTTKLAQKEDHTYVYDSITLQLRLDGYSYGLNASSAGTGRLSIRKITEANPLNLRQEYYTIPGTDKEVLVNIANRYYSNSTVSYTDEAEAIGETQFEQIYKFEQEERRVVTNISVEKINRQDTLVVRARLDDSFGLELFNIALNDDDQNFSNATKFRSLFKGLALIPEGFDAVYGLEPVNTYSQIRLYYHSELAGQVVDTLTRDFGFSGVSFHNIIPDRVAELPVVDPPYAAGEATTSLRVVQGGYPMVTKIDLSSFYEEFAEEVSEKNIIINAAELVIESVNTAGNYNPLPVLELRLMQEDNNFVDYRKLDQTAKDSLNKFFMFTNLINYYVSNDLSQQGLNRIAGSLLYNSSTKTYTGSITLFVQTLFQNKNSQYRPLYLGLYPGTSITGISSTVPIGKTLDRTVFMKENIKLRVYYTQPNNHNL
;
A
#
# COMPACT_ATOMS: atom_id res chain seq x y z
N MET A 1 12.76 61.55 13.94
CA MET A 1 11.48 60.84 14.11
C MET A 1 11.72 59.70 15.11
N ASN A 2 11.17 59.86 16.30
CA ASN A 2 11.63 59.20 17.49
C ASN A 2 11.45 57.67 17.51
N LEU A 3 12.49 57.00 17.99
CA LEU A 3 12.56 55.53 18.18
C LEU A 3 11.35 54.99 18.99
N TRP A 4 10.74 55.81 19.81
CA TRP A 4 9.54 55.53 20.60
C TRP A 4 8.30 55.32 19.74
N VAL A 5 8.09 56.09 18.69
CA VAL A 5 6.94 55.95 17.78
C VAL A 5 7.00 54.65 16.96
N LYS A 6 8.22 54.22 16.60
CA LYS A 6 8.41 52.92 15.92
C LYS A 6 8.12 51.72 16.82
N ARG A 7 8.52 51.79 18.08
CA ARG A 7 8.27 50.70 19.04
C ARG A 7 6.81 50.60 19.48
N THR A 8 6.11 51.74 19.64
CA THR A 8 4.67 51.76 19.94
C THR A 8 3.85 51.28 18.76
N GLY A 9 4.24 51.60 17.52
CA GLY A 9 3.59 51.12 16.30
C GLY A 9 3.77 49.59 16.12
N GLN A 10 4.94 49.05 16.42
CA GLN A 10 5.19 47.62 16.38
C GLN A 10 4.42 46.83 17.47
N LEU A 11 4.30 47.38 18.67
CA LEU A 11 3.51 46.80 19.76
C LEU A 11 2.01 46.81 19.44
N LEU A 12 1.53 47.87 18.79
CA LEU A 12 0.13 47.98 18.38
C LEU A 12 -0.19 46.97 17.23
N LEU A 13 0.76 46.76 16.32
CA LEU A 13 0.63 45.78 15.24
C LEU A 13 0.63 44.34 15.75
N VAL A 14 1.47 44.01 16.73
CA VAL A 14 1.49 42.71 17.39
C VAL A 14 0.21 42.49 18.24
N ALA A 15 -0.29 43.53 18.91
CA ALA A 15 -1.56 43.45 19.64
C ALA A 15 -2.77 43.24 18.72
N LEU A 16 -2.74 43.81 17.47
CA LEU A 16 -3.77 43.56 16.46
C LEU A 16 -3.75 42.14 15.93
N PHE A 17 -2.57 41.49 15.85
CA PHE A 17 -2.47 40.06 15.47
C PHE A 17 -2.87 39.10 16.58
N LEU A 18 -2.78 39.51 17.84
CA LEU A 18 -3.22 38.69 19.00
C LEU A 18 -4.74 38.72 19.21
N VAL A 19 -5.43 39.72 18.68
CA VAL A 19 -6.89 39.78 18.71
C VAL A 19 -7.53 39.09 17.49
N ALA A 20 -6.76 38.76 16.45
CA ALA A 20 -7.24 38.08 15.27
C ALA A 20 -7.25 36.55 15.37
N CYS A 21 -6.89 35.96 16.50
CA CYS A 21 -7.12 34.55 16.80
C CYS A 21 -8.34 34.38 17.70
N GLU A 22 -9.47 34.93 17.30
CA GLU A 22 -10.75 34.40 17.76
C GLU A 22 -11.07 33.18 16.88
N ASP A 23 -11.30 32.10 17.59
CA ASP A 23 -11.71 30.79 17.09
C ASP A 23 -12.80 30.97 16.00
N GLU A 24 -12.50 30.64 14.74
CA GLU A 24 -13.47 30.77 13.63
C GLU A 24 -14.74 29.94 13.83
N THR A 25 -14.77 29.09 14.86
CA THR A 25 -15.96 28.35 15.29
C THR A 25 -17.00 29.22 15.99
N SER A 26 -16.63 30.41 16.46
CA SER A 26 -17.56 31.37 17.09
C SER A 26 -18.15 32.40 16.09
N LEU A 27 -17.66 32.45 14.85
CA LEU A 27 -18.05 33.42 13.82
C LEU A 27 -19.16 32.98 12.89
N LEU A 28 -19.82 31.84 13.12
CA LEU A 28 -21.19 31.67 12.67
C LEU A 28 -22.15 32.45 13.58
N GLY A 29 -21.81 33.72 13.79
CA GLY A 29 -22.58 34.66 14.58
C GLY A 29 -23.92 34.98 13.96
N PHE A 30 -24.91 34.13 14.12
CA PHE A 30 -26.31 34.54 14.13
C PHE A 30 -26.63 35.32 15.41
N ARG A 31 -26.14 36.54 15.49
CA ARG A 31 -26.75 37.53 16.40
C ARG A 31 -28.07 37.96 15.80
N GLY A 32 -29.13 37.29 16.14
CA GLY A 32 -30.45 37.75 15.74
C GLY A 32 -31.51 36.68 15.85
N ASN A 33 -32.27 36.73 16.95
CA ASN A 33 -33.43 35.90 17.27
C ASN A 33 -33.15 34.39 17.39
N ASN A 34 -33.36 33.83 18.55
CA ASN A 34 -33.31 32.42 18.96
C ASN A 34 -34.25 31.50 18.11
N ARG A 35 -34.17 31.60 16.76
CA ARG A 35 -35.01 30.80 15.85
C ARG A 35 -34.42 29.43 15.54
N PHE A 36 -33.13 29.22 15.84
CA PHE A 36 -32.45 27.96 15.53
C PHE A 36 -31.71 27.45 16.75
N ASN A 37 -31.91 26.19 17.05
CA ASN A 37 -31.20 25.50 18.11
C ASN A 37 -30.23 24.52 17.47
N VAL A 38 -28.90 24.75 17.65
CA VAL A 38 -27.88 23.83 17.18
C VAL A 38 -27.79 22.66 18.15
N LYS A 39 -28.00 21.47 17.67
CA LYS A 39 -27.93 20.21 18.40
C LYS A 39 -26.75 19.38 17.95
N TYR A 40 -26.30 18.51 18.81
CA TYR A 40 -25.26 17.54 18.57
C TYR A 40 -25.77 16.16 18.99
N GLN A 41 -25.49 15.15 18.15
CA GLN A 41 -25.80 13.76 18.43
C GLN A 41 -24.68 12.86 17.93
N GLU A 42 -24.42 11.79 18.68
CA GLU A 42 -23.39 10.81 18.36
C GLU A 42 -24.01 9.43 18.16
N PHE A 43 -23.64 8.76 17.07
CA PHE A 43 -24.14 7.45 16.70
C PHE A 43 -22.99 6.45 16.61
N LEU A 44 -23.18 5.24 17.13
CA LEU A 44 -22.21 4.14 16.98
C LEU A 44 -22.45 3.46 15.62
N VAL A 45 -21.41 3.48 14.78
CA VAL A 45 -21.50 2.97 13.40
C VAL A 45 -20.50 1.85 13.09
N GLY A 46 -19.83 1.33 14.12
CA GLY A 46 -18.78 0.29 14.00
C GLY A 46 -19.28 -1.15 14.01
N GLN A 47 -20.58 -1.38 13.82
CA GLN A 47 -21.17 -2.73 13.95
C GLN A 47 -20.84 -3.67 12.78
N GLY A 48 -20.41 -3.15 11.64
CA GLY A 48 -20.03 -3.95 10.48
C GLY A 48 -18.84 -4.89 10.71
N ALA A 49 -18.68 -5.88 9.85
CA ALA A 49 -17.62 -6.89 9.94
C ALA A 49 -16.25 -6.36 9.51
N VAL A 50 -15.19 -7.10 9.85
CA VAL A 50 -13.89 -7.00 9.17
C VAL A 50 -13.94 -7.86 7.92
N VAL A 51 -13.62 -7.28 6.79
CA VAL A 51 -13.74 -7.89 5.47
C VAL A 51 -12.37 -7.96 4.79
N ALA A 52 -12.02 -9.11 4.23
CA ALA A 52 -10.88 -9.21 3.33
C ALA A 52 -11.24 -8.59 1.97
N VAL A 53 -10.35 -7.79 1.45
CA VAL A 53 -10.53 -7.17 0.13
C VAL A 53 -10.07 -8.14 -0.95
N ASP A 54 -10.81 -8.19 -2.06
CA ASP A 54 -10.40 -8.95 -3.24
C ASP A 54 -8.97 -8.55 -3.64
N PRO A 55 -8.06 -9.51 -3.84
CA PRO A 55 -6.69 -9.23 -4.26
C PRO A 55 -6.56 -8.41 -5.54
N GLU A 56 -7.56 -8.42 -6.42
CA GLU A 56 -7.58 -7.55 -7.62
C GLU A 56 -7.44 -6.06 -7.28
N PHE A 57 -7.78 -5.65 -6.06
CA PHE A 57 -7.59 -4.27 -5.58
C PHE A 57 -6.19 -3.98 -5.04
N THR A 58 -5.29 -4.96 -5.06
CA THR A 58 -3.91 -4.85 -4.58
C THR A 58 -2.90 -4.91 -5.71
N ASP A 59 -3.21 -4.32 -6.86
CA ASP A 59 -2.31 -4.30 -8.01
C ASP A 59 -0.89 -3.87 -7.59
N GLN A 60 0.06 -4.74 -7.84
CA GLN A 60 1.46 -4.53 -7.58
C GLN A 60 2.10 -3.96 -8.84
N ALA A 61 1.87 -2.68 -9.11
CA ALA A 61 2.41 -2.02 -10.28
C ALA A 61 3.90 -2.35 -10.45
N THR A 62 4.25 -2.80 -11.64
CA THR A 62 5.62 -3.09 -12.04
C THR A 62 6.50 -1.85 -11.85
N GLY A 63 7.68 -2.00 -11.27
CA GLY A 63 8.59 -0.90 -10.98
C GLY A 63 8.33 -0.19 -9.64
N SER A 64 7.59 -0.82 -8.74
CA SER A 64 7.33 -0.26 -7.41
C SER A 64 8.60 -0.16 -6.55
N ARG A 65 8.64 0.89 -5.76
CA ARG A 65 9.80 1.25 -4.93
C ARG A 65 10.06 0.30 -3.76
N ARG A 66 9.10 -0.52 -3.36
CA ARG A 66 9.23 -1.46 -2.23
C ARG A 66 8.73 -2.85 -2.59
N LEU A 67 9.49 -3.85 -2.18
CA LEU A 67 9.05 -5.25 -2.09
C LEU A 67 9.10 -5.67 -0.63
N LEU A 68 8.22 -6.58 -0.22
CA LEU A 68 8.18 -7.09 1.13
C LEU A 68 8.75 -8.50 1.17
N ALA A 69 9.71 -8.75 2.07
CA ALA A 69 10.31 -10.06 2.29
C ALA A 69 10.42 -10.35 3.78
N GLY A 70 9.93 -11.49 4.22
CA GLY A 70 9.99 -11.90 5.62
C GLY A 70 8.76 -12.65 6.08
N GLU A 71 8.76 -13.01 7.37
CA GLU A 71 7.67 -13.68 8.07
C GLU A 71 7.45 -12.98 9.41
N HIS A 72 6.21 -12.86 9.83
CA HIS A 72 5.88 -12.33 11.14
C HIS A 72 4.58 -12.92 11.66
N ASN A 73 4.57 -13.25 12.94
CA ASN A 73 3.36 -13.69 13.63
C ASN A 73 2.75 -12.51 14.40
N ASP A 74 1.78 -11.84 13.79
CA ASP A 74 1.05 -10.74 14.40
C ASP A 74 -0.01 -11.29 15.37
N PRO A 75 -0.04 -10.83 16.63
CA PRO A 75 -0.96 -11.37 17.63
C PRO A 75 -2.44 -11.07 17.34
N ILE A 76 -2.75 -10.14 16.42
CA ILE A 76 -4.13 -9.75 16.11
C ILE A 76 -4.57 -10.27 14.74
N VAL A 77 -3.75 -10.10 13.72
CA VAL A 77 -4.12 -10.46 12.35
C VAL A 77 -3.61 -11.83 11.90
N GLY A 78 -2.75 -12.46 12.70
CA GLY A 78 -2.19 -13.79 12.44
C GLY A 78 -0.83 -13.75 11.76
N ALA A 79 -0.34 -14.93 11.39
CA ALA A 79 0.94 -15.04 10.72
C ALA A 79 0.87 -14.50 9.28
N ILE A 80 1.92 -13.83 8.88
CA ILE A 80 2.08 -13.26 7.54
C ILE A 80 3.45 -13.67 7.02
N LYS A 81 3.47 -14.27 5.83
CA LYS A 81 4.69 -14.55 5.06
C LYS A 81 4.65 -13.78 3.75
N THR A 82 5.79 -13.23 3.34
CA THR A 82 5.90 -12.47 2.07
C THR A 82 7.07 -12.99 1.26
N GLU A 83 6.82 -13.38 0.02
CA GLU A 83 7.83 -13.90 -0.91
C GLU A 83 8.00 -12.91 -2.07
N VAL A 84 9.23 -12.72 -2.55
CA VAL A 84 9.55 -11.75 -3.59
C VAL A 84 9.89 -12.45 -4.88
N PHE A 85 9.35 -11.92 -5.98
CA PHE A 85 9.61 -12.36 -7.34
C PHE A 85 10.09 -11.19 -8.17
N THR A 86 11.23 -11.34 -8.84
CA THR A 86 11.83 -10.24 -9.58
C THR A 86 12.59 -10.71 -10.82
N GLU A 87 12.39 -10.00 -11.93
CA GLU A 87 13.26 -10.10 -13.10
C GLU A 87 14.55 -9.32 -12.85
N PHE A 88 15.61 -9.73 -13.50
CA PHE A 88 16.85 -8.97 -13.59
C PHE A 88 17.28 -8.87 -15.06
N LEU A 89 17.91 -7.76 -15.40
CA LEU A 89 18.36 -7.48 -16.76
C LEU A 89 19.78 -6.91 -16.74
N PRO A 90 20.58 -7.18 -17.77
CA PRO A 90 21.89 -6.56 -17.92
C PRO A 90 21.77 -5.02 -17.86
N ALA A 91 22.56 -4.38 -17.04
CA ALA A 91 22.60 -2.91 -16.95
C ALA A 91 23.12 -2.30 -18.28
N LEU A 92 24.00 -3.03 -18.98
CA LEU A 92 24.46 -2.71 -20.32
C LEU A 92 24.14 -3.90 -21.22
N THR A 93 23.50 -3.65 -22.35
CA THR A 93 23.08 -4.66 -23.34
C THR A 93 24.17 -4.97 -24.38
N THR A 94 25.43 -4.66 -24.09
CA THR A 94 26.57 -4.99 -24.93
C THR A 94 27.31 -6.19 -24.37
N LYS A 95 27.77 -7.09 -25.23
CA LYS A 95 28.65 -8.18 -24.79
C LYS A 95 29.89 -7.63 -24.08
N LEU A 96 30.59 -8.46 -23.33
CA LEU A 96 31.81 -8.06 -22.67
C LEU A 96 32.84 -7.63 -23.73
N ALA A 97 33.42 -6.45 -23.54
CA ALA A 97 34.46 -5.97 -24.41
C ALA A 97 35.70 -6.88 -24.24
N GLN A 98 36.13 -7.49 -25.35
CA GLN A 98 37.31 -8.34 -25.35
C GLN A 98 38.46 -7.61 -26.03
N LYS A 99 39.63 -7.64 -25.39
CA LYS A 99 40.87 -7.15 -25.95
C LYS A 99 41.59 -8.32 -26.62
N GLU A 100 42.23 -8.06 -27.73
CA GLU A 100 43.12 -9.02 -28.40
C GLU A 100 44.19 -9.55 -27.41
N ASP A 101 44.50 -10.83 -27.48
CA ASP A 101 45.46 -11.51 -26.62
C ASP A 101 45.13 -11.61 -25.11
N HIS A 102 43.91 -11.20 -24.71
CA HIS A 102 43.45 -11.35 -23.32
C HIS A 102 42.54 -12.59 -23.18
N THR A 103 42.77 -13.33 -22.11
CA THR A 103 41.85 -14.36 -21.62
C THR A 103 40.96 -13.77 -20.53
N TYR A 104 39.67 -14.04 -20.52
CA TYR A 104 38.74 -13.59 -19.51
C TYR A 104 38.32 -14.75 -18.62
N VAL A 105 38.41 -14.57 -17.32
CA VAL A 105 38.18 -15.61 -16.31
C VAL A 105 37.11 -15.14 -15.32
N TYR A 106 36.15 -16.01 -15.07
CA TYR A 106 35.10 -15.79 -14.06
C TYR A 106 35.70 -15.89 -12.66
N ASP A 107 35.30 -14.99 -11.75
CA ASP A 107 35.71 -14.99 -10.36
C ASP A 107 34.59 -15.34 -9.38
N SER A 108 33.49 -14.62 -9.46
CA SER A 108 32.34 -14.84 -8.56
C SER A 108 31.10 -14.06 -9.00
N ILE A 109 29.98 -14.35 -8.34
CA ILE A 109 28.73 -13.63 -8.53
C ILE A 109 28.05 -13.37 -7.19
N THR A 110 27.49 -12.17 -7.01
CA THR A 110 26.79 -11.78 -5.79
C THR A 110 25.45 -11.15 -6.11
N LEU A 111 24.46 -11.39 -5.25
CA LEU A 111 23.23 -10.62 -5.16
C LEU A 111 23.43 -9.51 -4.13
N GLN A 112 23.00 -8.31 -4.45
CA GLN A 112 22.95 -7.16 -3.55
C GLN A 112 21.53 -6.62 -3.54
N LEU A 113 20.96 -6.38 -2.36
CA LEU A 113 19.62 -5.84 -2.19
C LEU A 113 19.65 -4.71 -1.16
N ARG A 114 19.15 -3.55 -1.55
CA ARG A 114 18.98 -2.42 -0.64
C ARG A 114 17.72 -2.58 0.18
N LEU A 115 17.83 -2.35 1.51
CA LEU A 115 16.68 -2.19 2.41
C LEU A 115 16.22 -0.73 2.38
N ASP A 116 14.91 -0.50 2.32
CA ASP A 116 14.32 0.84 2.29
C ASP A 116 14.05 1.44 3.68
N GLY A 117 14.41 0.69 4.74
CA GLY A 117 14.20 1.08 6.13
C GLY A 117 12.81 0.71 6.70
N TYR A 118 11.92 0.14 5.90
CA TYR A 118 10.64 -0.37 6.38
C TYR A 118 10.81 -1.71 7.07
N SER A 119 10.10 -1.89 8.18
CA SER A 119 9.92 -3.18 8.84
C SER A 119 8.53 -3.29 9.47
N TYR A 120 7.97 -4.49 9.46
CA TYR A 120 6.70 -4.82 10.12
C TYR A 120 6.92 -5.93 11.15
N GLY A 121 6.41 -5.74 12.35
CA GLY A 121 6.54 -6.72 13.43
C GLY A 121 7.87 -6.70 14.18
N LEU A 122 8.82 -5.90 13.74
CA LEU A 122 10.11 -5.80 14.41
C LEU A 122 9.98 -5.17 15.78
N ASN A 123 10.47 -5.83 16.81
CA ASN A 123 10.50 -5.31 18.18
C ASN A 123 11.89 -5.48 18.80
N ALA A 124 12.15 -4.77 19.92
CA ALA A 124 13.43 -4.80 20.59
C ALA A 124 13.83 -6.18 21.18
N SER A 125 12.85 -7.07 21.32
CA SER A 125 13.05 -8.45 21.81
C SER A 125 13.07 -9.49 20.69
N SER A 126 12.81 -9.10 19.44
CA SER A 126 12.94 -10.00 18.29
C SER A 126 14.41 -10.36 18.14
N ALA A 127 14.75 -11.60 18.36
CA ALA A 127 16.13 -12.13 18.27
C ALA A 127 16.25 -13.16 17.13
N GLY A 128 15.29 -13.16 16.21
CA GLY A 128 15.22 -14.15 15.15
C GLY A 128 16.34 -14.00 14.13
N THR A 129 16.88 -15.13 13.74
CA THR A 129 17.75 -15.27 12.59
C THR A 129 16.89 -15.75 11.44
N GLY A 130 16.71 -14.93 10.40
CA GLY A 130 16.01 -15.32 9.19
C GLY A 130 16.98 -15.72 8.09
N ARG A 131 16.56 -16.62 7.22
CA ARG A 131 17.26 -17.02 6.00
C ARG A 131 16.46 -16.62 4.78
N LEU A 132 17.11 -15.97 3.82
CA LEU A 132 16.54 -15.70 2.51
C LEU A 132 17.13 -16.67 1.50
N SER A 133 16.34 -17.64 1.05
CA SER A 133 16.72 -18.58 0.00
C SER A 133 16.50 -17.96 -1.37
N ILE A 134 17.50 -18.02 -2.24
CA ILE A 134 17.47 -17.40 -3.57
C ILE A 134 17.30 -18.51 -4.60
N ARG A 135 16.19 -18.51 -5.32
CA ARG A 135 15.79 -19.59 -6.24
C ARG A 135 15.52 -19.04 -7.64
N LYS A 136 15.69 -19.86 -8.66
CA LYS A 136 15.37 -19.49 -10.04
C LYS A 136 13.87 -19.65 -10.31
N ILE A 137 13.27 -18.68 -11.01
CA ILE A 137 11.90 -18.79 -11.50
C ILE A 137 11.86 -19.76 -12.67
N THR A 138 10.91 -20.71 -12.64
CA THR A 138 10.77 -21.81 -13.64
C THR A 138 9.56 -21.66 -14.54
N GLU A 139 8.89 -20.49 -14.53
CA GLU A 139 7.75 -20.21 -15.40
C GLU A 139 8.03 -20.48 -16.87
N ALA A 140 7.01 -20.93 -17.62
CA ALA A 140 7.15 -21.16 -19.06
C ALA A 140 7.42 -19.84 -19.82
N ASN A 141 6.78 -18.75 -19.41
CA ASN A 141 6.90 -17.43 -20.01
C ASN A 141 7.65 -16.45 -19.09
N PRO A 142 8.30 -15.40 -19.65
CA PRO A 142 8.81 -14.29 -18.86
C PRO A 142 7.71 -13.62 -18.03
N LEU A 143 8.08 -13.04 -16.89
CA LEU A 143 7.11 -12.40 -15.96
C LEU A 143 6.41 -11.19 -16.58
N ASN A 144 7.03 -10.50 -17.52
CA ASN A 144 6.51 -9.25 -18.07
C ASN A 144 5.36 -9.41 -19.05
N LEU A 145 5.24 -10.59 -19.71
CA LEU A 145 4.27 -10.82 -20.75
C LEU A 145 3.62 -12.19 -20.63
N ARG A 146 2.32 -12.25 -20.91
CA ARG A 146 1.58 -13.48 -21.15
C ARG A 146 1.06 -13.51 -22.58
N GLN A 147 0.85 -14.68 -23.11
CA GLN A 147 0.24 -14.88 -24.42
C GLN A 147 -1.22 -15.25 -24.25
N GLU A 148 -2.10 -14.53 -24.89
CA GLU A 148 -3.53 -14.81 -24.94
C GLU A 148 -4.04 -14.82 -26.36
N TYR A 149 -5.01 -15.71 -26.63
CA TYR A 149 -5.74 -15.68 -27.89
C TYR A 149 -6.83 -14.62 -27.83
N TYR A 150 -6.74 -13.67 -28.74
CA TYR A 150 -7.74 -12.62 -28.90
C TYR A 150 -8.58 -12.91 -30.14
N THR A 151 -9.90 -13.06 -29.97
CA THR A 151 -10.83 -13.20 -31.08
C THR A 151 -11.09 -11.83 -31.69
N ILE A 152 -10.79 -11.68 -32.98
CA ILE A 152 -11.04 -10.41 -33.69
C ILE A 152 -12.56 -10.17 -33.76
N PRO A 153 -13.06 -9.02 -33.23
CA PRO A 153 -14.49 -8.72 -33.23
C PRO A 153 -15.12 -8.85 -34.61
N GLY A 154 -16.22 -9.59 -34.71
CA GLY A 154 -16.94 -9.84 -35.96
C GLY A 154 -16.36 -10.93 -36.85
N THR A 155 -15.40 -11.71 -36.37
CA THR A 155 -14.81 -12.86 -37.06
C THR A 155 -14.56 -14.00 -36.09
N ASP A 156 -14.44 -15.25 -36.63
CA ASP A 156 -14.03 -16.42 -35.82
C ASP A 156 -12.49 -16.58 -35.77
N LYS A 157 -11.74 -15.54 -36.14
CA LYS A 157 -10.29 -15.61 -36.17
C LYS A 157 -9.70 -15.25 -34.83
N GLU A 158 -8.87 -16.15 -34.31
CA GLU A 158 -8.06 -15.91 -33.11
C GLU A 158 -6.64 -15.50 -33.51
N VAL A 159 -6.13 -14.49 -32.83
CA VAL A 159 -4.74 -14.02 -32.98
C VAL A 159 -4.08 -14.08 -31.61
N LEU A 160 -2.88 -14.68 -31.57
CA LEU A 160 -2.08 -14.70 -30.35
C LEU A 160 -1.49 -13.30 -30.11
N VAL A 161 -1.83 -12.70 -28.99
CA VAL A 161 -1.35 -11.36 -28.60
C VAL A 161 -0.53 -11.45 -27.31
N ASN A 162 0.49 -10.60 -27.21
CA ASN A 162 1.26 -10.45 -25.98
C ASN A 162 0.60 -9.36 -25.12
N ILE A 163 0.20 -9.74 -23.92
CA ILE A 163 -0.42 -8.84 -22.95
C ILE A 163 0.51 -8.69 -21.74
N ALA A 164 0.66 -7.47 -21.23
CA ALA A 164 1.41 -7.23 -20.01
C ALA A 164 0.77 -7.96 -18.82
N ASN A 165 1.58 -8.73 -18.10
CA ASN A 165 1.13 -9.38 -16.89
C ASN A 165 0.82 -8.35 -15.78
N ARG A 166 -0.16 -8.69 -14.98
CA ARG A 166 -0.49 -7.98 -13.74
C ARG A 166 -0.31 -8.92 -12.56
N TYR A 167 0.23 -8.39 -11.50
CA TYR A 167 0.47 -9.11 -10.27
C TYR A 167 -0.21 -8.42 -9.10
N TYR A 168 -0.79 -9.21 -8.24
CA TYR A 168 -1.54 -8.79 -7.05
C TYR A 168 -0.87 -9.35 -5.80
N SER A 169 -1.31 -8.94 -4.63
CA SER A 169 -0.72 -9.39 -3.36
C SER A 169 -0.80 -10.91 -3.13
N ASN A 170 -1.65 -11.64 -3.85
CA ASN A 170 -1.76 -13.10 -3.80
C ASN A 170 -1.14 -13.80 -5.02
N SER A 171 -0.49 -13.07 -5.94
CA SER A 171 0.12 -13.69 -7.12
C SER A 171 1.34 -14.50 -6.74
N THR A 172 1.47 -15.68 -7.32
CA THR A 172 2.63 -16.56 -7.18
C THR A 172 3.16 -16.97 -8.54
N VAL A 173 4.37 -17.46 -8.58
CA VAL A 173 5.01 -18.06 -9.76
C VAL A 173 5.79 -19.30 -9.34
N SER A 174 6.01 -20.20 -10.30
CA SER A 174 6.79 -21.42 -10.06
C SER A 174 8.28 -21.10 -9.97
N TYR A 175 8.97 -21.73 -9.05
CA TYR A 175 10.42 -21.60 -8.86
C TYR A 175 11.03 -22.94 -8.45
N THR A 176 12.36 -23.04 -8.47
CA THR A 176 13.09 -24.27 -8.14
C THR A 176 12.92 -24.65 -6.65
N ASP A 177 13.04 -25.94 -6.35
CA ASP A 177 13.01 -26.45 -4.98
C ASP A 177 14.18 -25.92 -4.13
N GLU A 178 14.10 -26.09 -2.82
CA GLU A 178 15.13 -25.65 -1.87
C GLU A 178 16.51 -26.26 -2.16
N ALA A 179 16.53 -27.53 -2.54
CA ALA A 179 17.77 -28.23 -2.90
C ALA A 179 18.48 -27.65 -4.13
N GLU A 180 17.77 -26.88 -4.96
CA GLU A 180 18.26 -26.20 -6.16
C GLU A 180 18.40 -24.69 -5.97
N ALA A 181 18.41 -24.20 -4.71
CA ALA A 181 18.67 -22.80 -4.42
C ALA A 181 20.05 -22.40 -4.95
N ILE A 182 20.12 -21.26 -5.64
CA ILE A 182 21.36 -20.73 -6.19
C ILE A 182 22.13 -19.83 -5.25
N GLY A 183 21.68 -19.70 -4.02
CA GLY A 183 22.32 -18.93 -2.97
C GLY A 183 21.40 -18.72 -1.78
N GLU A 184 22.00 -18.30 -0.69
CA GLU A 184 21.27 -17.91 0.51
C GLU A 184 21.97 -16.76 1.23
N THR A 185 21.23 -16.02 2.02
CA THR A 185 21.79 -15.05 2.95
C THR A 185 21.08 -15.16 4.28
N GLN A 186 21.85 -15.08 5.36
CA GLN A 186 21.30 -15.06 6.71
C GLN A 186 21.16 -13.63 7.20
N PHE A 187 20.00 -13.31 7.73
CA PHE A 187 19.76 -12.11 8.46
C PHE A 187 19.93 -12.42 9.95
N GLU A 188 21.04 -12.04 10.52
CA GLU A 188 21.14 -11.99 11.97
C GLU A 188 20.59 -10.65 12.40
N GLN A 189 19.55 -10.73 13.20
CA GLN A 189 18.88 -9.54 13.66
C GLN A 189 19.72 -8.71 14.58
N ILE A 190 19.83 -7.45 14.27
CA ILE A 190 20.23 -6.45 15.22
C ILE A 190 19.33 -5.25 15.06
N TYR A 191 18.45 -5.09 16.02
CA TYR A 191 17.75 -3.84 16.17
C TYR A 191 17.84 -3.32 17.60
N LYS A 192 18.57 -2.22 17.74
CA LYS A 192 18.25 -1.22 18.74
C LYS A 192 17.87 0.04 17.99
N PHE A 193 16.58 0.34 17.95
CA PHE A 193 16.10 1.66 17.66
C PHE A 193 16.26 2.55 18.92
N GLU A 194 17.46 2.78 19.31
CA GLU A 194 17.81 4.00 20.02
C GLU A 194 18.61 4.84 19.04
N GLN A 195 18.32 6.11 18.95
CA GLN A 195 18.68 7.04 17.88
C GLN A 195 20.16 7.13 17.50
N GLU A 196 21.07 6.36 18.05
CA GLU A 196 22.49 6.55 17.89
C GLU A 196 23.35 5.33 17.50
N GLU A 197 22.88 4.09 17.56
CA GLU A 197 23.69 2.93 17.15
C GLU A 197 22.92 1.93 16.29
N ARG A 198 23.14 2.02 14.98
CA ARG A 198 22.83 0.94 14.04
C ARG A 198 24.00 -0.02 14.00
N ARG A 199 23.92 -1.15 14.67
CA ARG A 199 24.84 -2.27 14.43
C ARG A 199 24.21 -3.26 13.48
N VAL A 200 24.95 -3.55 12.44
CA VAL A 200 24.56 -4.53 11.42
C VAL A 200 25.53 -5.70 11.53
N VAL A 201 25.02 -6.89 11.66
CA VAL A 201 25.82 -8.09 11.77
C VAL A 201 25.69 -8.94 10.52
N THR A 202 26.82 -9.46 10.10
CA THR A 202 27.08 -10.44 9.04
C THR A 202 26.16 -10.42 7.82
N ASN A 203 26.69 -10.14 6.64
CA ASN A 203 26.05 -10.07 5.32
C ASN A 203 25.19 -8.84 5.02
N ILE A 204 24.93 -7.97 5.99
CA ILE A 204 24.42 -6.64 5.73
C ILE A 204 25.57 -5.65 5.91
N SER A 205 25.94 -4.94 4.87
CA SER A 205 26.95 -3.88 4.98
C SER A 205 26.27 -2.51 5.00
N VAL A 206 26.74 -1.64 5.89
CA VAL A 206 26.38 -0.22 5.85
C VAL A 206 27.36 0.47 4.92
N GLU A 207 26.87 0.94 3.79
CA GLU A 207 27.65 1.76 2.87
C GLU A 207 27.29 3.23 3.07
N LYS A 208 28.27 4.07 3.37
CA LYS A 208 28.07 5.51 3.46
C LYS A 208 28.05 6.12 2.08
N ILE A 209 26.86 6.52 1.63
CA ILE A 209 26.67 7.14 0.34
C ILE A 209 26.08 8.52 0.58
N ASN A 210 26.77 9.55 0.10
CA ASN A 210 26.34 10.94 0.25
C ASN A 210 25.98 11.35 1.69
N ARG A 211 26.70 10.82 2.69
CA ARG A 211 26.49 11.03 4.14
C ARG A 211 25.23 10.36 4.73
N GLN A 212 24.55 9.49 4.00
CA GLN A 212 23.47 8.67 4.53
C GLN A 212 23.90 7.21 4.58
N ASP A 213 23.62 6.55 5.69
CA ASP A 213 23.86 5.12 5.82
C ASP A 213 22.86 4.36 4.95
N THR A 214 23.37 3.46 4.10
CA THR A 214 22.54 2.60 3.25
C THR A 214 22.72 1.16 3.70
N LEU A 215 21.60 0.49 3.99
CA LEU A 215 21.60 -0.92 4.37
C LEU A 215 21.49 -1.77 3.12
N VAL A 216 22.50 -2.63 2.87
CA VAL A 216 22.54 -3.54 1.72
C VAL A 216 22.75 -4.96 2.23
N VAL A 217 21.85 -5.85 1.81
CA VAL A 217 21.99 -7.30 2.02
C VAL A 217 22.81 -7.87 0.88
N ARG A 218 23.80 -8.72 1.18
CA ARG A 218 24.63 -9.39 0.19
C ARG A 218 24.56 -10.90 0.34
N ALA A 219 24.43 -11.58 -0.78
CA ALA A 219 24.52 -13.03 -0.87
C ALA A 219 25.50 -13.41 -1.97
N ARG A 220 26.37 -14.39 -1.72
CA ARG A 220 27.09 -15.07 -2.79
C ARG A 220 26.11 -16.01 -3.49
N LEU A 221 26.10 -15.99 -4.81
CA LEU A 221 25.35 -16.95 -5.62
C LEU A 221 26.27 -18.06 -6.10
N ASP A 222 25.67 -19.15 -6.54
CA ASP A 222 26.38 -20.34 -7.01
C ASP A 222 27.25 -20.02 -8.23
N ASP A 223 28.46 -20.56 -8.23
CA ASP A 223 29.41 -20.35 -9.33
C ASP A 223 28.91 -20.95 -10.66
N SER A 224 28.10 -22.02 -10.63
CA SER A 224 27.47 -22.58 -11.84
C SER A 224 26.54 -21.57 -12.52
N PHE A 225 25.73 -20.86 -11.73
CA PHE A 225 24.87 -19.79 -12.23
C PHE A 225 25.68 -18.59 -12.73
N GLY A 226 26.74 -18.23 -12.00
CA GLY A 226 27.64 -17.16 -12.40
C GLY A 226 28.37 -17.45 -13.71
N LEU A 227 28.88 -18.66 -13.87
CA LEU A 227 29.54 -19.11 -15.09
C LEU A 227 28.58 -19.11 -16.30
N GLU A 228 27.33 -19.53 -16.10
CA GLU A 228 26.30 -19.47 -17.14
C GLU A 228 26.11 -18.04 -17.66
N LEU A 229 25.89 -17.08 -16.75
CA LEU A 229 25.77 -15.66 -17.09
C LEU A 229 27.05 -15.09 -17.74
N PHE A 230 28.22 -15.45 -17.21
CA PHE A 230 29.50 -15.00 -17.73
C PHE A 230 29.72 -15.48 -19.16
N ASN A 231 29.50 -16.75 -19.44
CA ASN A 231 29.70 -17.33 -20.77
C ASN A 231 28.77 -16.71 -21.83
N ILE A 232 27.50 -16.44 -21.46
CA ILE A 232 26.57 -15.76 -22.35
C ILE A 232 27.01 -14.30 -22.57
N ALA A 233 27.46 -13.61 -21.53
CA ALA A 233 27.94 -12.22 -21.66
C ALA A 233 29.22 -12.12 -22.48
N LEU A 234 30.08 -13.14 -22.43
CA LEU A 234 31.33 -13.19 -23.16
C LEU A 234 31.13 -13.53 -24.67
N ASN A 235 30.18 -14.46 -24.97
CA ASN A 235 29.94 -15.02 -26.28
C ASN A 235 28.51 -14.76 -26.75
N ASP A 236 28.11 -13.50 -26.85
CA ASP A 236 26.72 -13.11 -27.19
C ASP A 236 26.38 -13.20 -28.68
N ASP A 237 26.82 -14.28 -29.34
CA ASP A 237 26.64 -14.48 -30.81
C ASP A 237 25.15 -14.60 -31.16
N ASP A 238 24.34 -15.19 -30.28
CA ASP A 238 22.89 -15.32 -30.44
C ASP A 238 22.10 -14.09 -29.96
N GLN A 239 22.77 -13.03 -29.57
CA GLN A 239 22.16 -11.83 -28.98
C GLN A 239 21.33 -12.11 -27.69
N ASN A 240 21.66 -13.16 -26.98
CA ASN A 240 20.96 -13.54 -25.76
C ASN A 240 21.16 -12.51 -24.62
N PHE A 241 22.29 -11.84 -24.61
CA PHE A 241 22.62 -10.82 -23.64
C PHE A 241 22.19 -9.41 -24.09
N SER A 242 22.40 -9.10 -25.37
CA SER A 242 22.10 -7.77 -25.94
C SER A 242 20.60 -7.55 -26.22
N ASN A 243 19.79 -8.63 -26.23
CA ASN A 243 18.35 -8.56 -26.45
C ASN A 243 17.59 -8.93 -25.18
N ALA A 244 16.94 -7.94 -24.55
CA ALA A 244 16.20 -8.13 -23.32
C ALA A 244 15.10 -9.21 -23.38
N THR A 245 14.45 -9.40 -24.54
CA THR A 245 13.42 -10.45 -24.71
C THR A 245 14.06 -11.83 -24.72
N LYS A 246 15.17 -12.01 -25.43
CA LYS A 246 15.92 -13.26 -25.42
C LYS A 246 16.51 -13.55 -24.05
N PHE A 247 17.08 -12.56 -23.40
CA PHE A 247 17.60 -12.69 -22.02
C PHE A 247 16.52 -13.17 -21.06
N ARG A 248 15.34 -12.57 -21.07
CA ARG A 248 14.18 -13.00 -20.26
C ARG A 248 13.72 -14.42 -20.59
N SER A 249 13.90 -14.87 -21.82
CA SER A 249 13.56 -16.25 -22.20
C SER A 249 14.48 -17.28 -21.57
N LEU A 250 15.74 -16.93 -21.34
CA LEU A 250 16.71 -17.78 -20.64
C LEU A 250 16.62 -17.67 -19.13
N PHE A 251 16.55 -16.42 -18.63
CA PHE A 251 16.52 -16.10 -17.20
C PHE A 251 15.19 -15.42 -16.87
N LYS A 252 14.25 -16.20 -16.33
CA LYS A 252 12.90 -15.72 -15.99
C LYS A 252 12.89 -14.78 -14.79
N GLY A 253 13.91 -14.85 -13.94
CA GLY A 253 14.04 -14.07 -12.72
C GLY A 253 14.40 -14.89 -11.50
N LEU A 254 14.33 -14.25 -10.35
CA LEU A 254 14.61 -14.84 -9.04
C LEU A 254 13.39 -14.79 -8.14
N ALA A 255 13.23 -15.85 -7.34
CA ALA A 255 12.37 -15.89 -6.19
C ALA A 255 13.22 -15.78 -4.93
N LEU A 256 12.87 -14.85 -4.04
CA LEU A 256 13.51 -14.65 -2.74
C LEU A 256 12.54 -15.12 -1.68
N ILE A 257 12.84 -16.28 -1.08
CA ILE A 257 11.95 -17.02 -0.20
C ILE A 257 12.45 -16.89 1.23
N PRO A 258 11.71 -16.21 2.12
CA PRO A 258 12.09 -16.07 3.52
C PRO A 258 11.74 -17.32 4.32
N GLU A 259 12.60 -17.62 5.29
CA GLU A 259 12.44 -18.73 6.22
C GLU A 259 12.94 -18.31 7.61
N GLY A 260 12.11 -18.52 8.62
CA GLY A 260 12.46 -18.30 10.02
C GLY A 260 12.68 -16.82 10.40
N PHE A 261 12.00 -15.91 9.74
CA PHE A 261 12.00 -14.49 10.10
C PHE A 261 11.01 -14.19 11.23
N ASP A 262 11.33 -13.14 12.02
CA ASP A 262 10.42 -12.59 13.03
C ASP A 262 9.80 -11.26 12.59
N ALA A 263 10.18 -10.74 11.43
CA ALA A 263 9.71 -9.49 10.88
C ALA A 263 9.70 -9.52 9.34
N VAL A 264 8.90 -8.65 8.75
CA VAL A 264 8.89 -8.41 7.31
C VAL A 264 9.65 -7.12 7.02
N TYR A 265 10.55 -7.16 6.04
CA TYR A 265 11.41 -6.04 5.65
C TYR A 265 11.03 -5.50 4.28
N GLY A 266 11.21 -4.19 4.12
CA GLY A 266 11.09 -3.51 2.82
C GLY A 266 12.41 -3.57 2.05
N LEU A 267 12.36 -4.09 0.81
CA LEU A 267 13.46 -4.10 -0.15
C LEU A 267 13.18 -3.06 -1.22
N GLU A 268 14.20 -2.33 -1.67
CA GLU A 268 14.10 -1.38 -2.78
C GLU A 268 14.74 -1.95 -4.05
N PRO A 269 13.97 -2.63 -4.93
CA PRO A 269 14.53 -3.31 -6.10
C PRO A 269 15.07 -2.35 -7.15
N VAL A 270 14.39 -1.23 -7.38
CA VAL A 270 14.78 -0.23 -8.38
C VAL A 270 15.77 0.76 -7.76
N ASN A 271 16.98 0.28 -7.52
CA ASN A 271 18.05 1.08 -6.95
C ASN A 271 19.41 0.60 -7.49
N THR A 272 20.37 1.49 -7.63
CA THR A 272 21.74 1.17 -8.08
C THR A 272 22.48 0.20 -7.16
N TYR A 273 22.02 0.02 -5.92
CA TYR A 273 22.56 -0.93 -4.95
C TYR A 273 21.78 -2.24 -4.88
N SER A 274 20.67 -2.36 -5.62
CA SER A 274 19.92 -3.62 -5.78
C SER A 274 20.25 -4.21 -7.13
N GLN A 275 21.15 -5.21 -7.16
CA GLN A 275 21.65 -5.78 -8.40
C GLN A 275 22.29 -7.14 -8.17
N ILE A 276 22.41 -7.91 -9.24
CA ILE A 276 23.34 -9.02 -9.31
C ILE A 276 24.64 -8.45 -9.90
N ARG A 277 25.77 -8.76 -9.27
CA ARG A 277 27.09 -8.34 -9.74
C ARG A 277 27.95 -9.54 -10.01
N LEU A 278 28.38 -9.65 -11.26
CA LEU A 278 29.32 -10.63 -11.76
C LEU A 278 30.73 -10.02 -11.69
N TYR A 279 31.67 -10.76 -11.09
CA TYR A 279 33.08 -10.40 -11.01
C TYR A 279 33.89 -11.31 -11.92
N TYR A 280 34.81 -10.74 -12.65
CA TYR A 280 35.72 -11.45 -13.55
C TYR A 280 37.01 -10.65 -13.74
N HIS A 281 38.05 -11.29 -14.23
CA HIS A 281 39.29 -10.63 -14.56
C HIS A 281 39.78 -10.95 -15.96
N SER A 282 40.68 -10.14 -16.47
CA SER A 282 41.38 -10.43 -17.70
C SER A 282 42.83 -10.76 -17.42
N GLU A 283 43.37 -11.72 -18.16
CA GLU A 283 44.75 -12.15 -18.13
C GLU A 283 45.44 -11.87 -19.46
N LEU A 284 46.70 -11.44 -19.39
CA LEU A 284 47.59 -11.34 -20.52
C LEU A 284 48.83 -12.20 -20.22
N ALA A 285 49.15 -13.18 -21.06
CA ALA A 285 50.22 -14.14 -20.86
C ALA A 285 50.22 -14.82 -19.48
N GLY A 286 49.02 -15.14 -18.95
CA GLY A 286 48.81 -15.78 -17.65
C GLY A 286 48.98 -14.88 -16.44
N GLN A 287 49.05 -13.57 -16.62
CA GLN A 287 49.09 -12.58 -15.55
C GLN A 287 47.78 -11.77 -15.52
N VAL A 288 47.20 -11.59 -14.33
CA VAL A 288 45.99 -10.74 -14.14
C VAL A 288 46.35 -9.29 -14.47
N VAL A 289 45.59 -8.70 -15.39
CA VAL A 289 45.82 -7.32 -15.86
C VAL A 289 44.72 -6.38 -15.35
N ASP A 290 43.48 -6.78 -15.46
CA ASP A 290 42.31 -5.98 -15.05
C ASP A 290 41.34 -6.82 -14.23
N THR A 291 40.77 -6.25 -13.16
CA THR A 291 39.60 -6.81 -12.45
C THR A 291 38.34 -6.03 -12.88
N LEU A 292 37.32 -6.73 -13.29
CA LEU A 292 36.18 -6.17 -13.97
C LEU A 292 34.86 -6.63 -13.32
N THR A 293 33.79 -5.90 -13.54
CA THR A 293 32.47 -6.27 -13.06
C THR A 293 31.40 -6.07 -14.13
N ARG A 294 30.32 -6.85 -14.05
CA ARG A 294 29.13 -6.66 -14.84
C ARG A 294 27.90 -6.72 -13.93
N ASP A 295 27.08 -5.68 -14.02
CA ASP A 295 25.89 -5.54 -13.20
C ASP A 295 24.61 -5.91 -13.97
N PHE A 296 23.65 -6.52 -13.25
CA PHE A 296 22.31 -6.83 -13.69
C PHE A 296 21.34 -6.20 -12.72
N GLY A 297 20.58 -5.22 -13.19
CA GLY A 297 19.63 -4.48 -12.35
C GLY A 297 18.25 -5.13 -12.32
N PHE A 298 17.51 -4.89 -11.27
CA PHE A 298 16.09 -5.29 -11.13
C PHE A 298 15.17 -4.27 -11.79
N SER A 299 15.38 -3.99 -13.07
CA SER A 299 14.62 -3.01 -13.85
C SER A 299 13.41 -3.61 -14.57
N GLY A 300 13.20 -4.91 -14.41
CA GLY A 300 12.07 -5.64 -14.98
C GLY A 300 10.85 -5.65 -14.07
N VAL A 301 10.02 -6.68 -14.25
CA VAL A 301 8.86 -6.93 -13.38
C VAL A 301 9.35 -7.38 -12.01
N SER A 302 8.83 -6.74 -10.97
CA SER A 302 9.07 -7.13 -9.59
C SER A 302 7.79 -7.00 -8.78
N PHE A 303 7.45 -8.03 -8.02
CA PHE A 303 6.31 -8.05 -7.13
C PHE A 303 6.59 -8.95 -5.92
N HIS A 304 5.73 -8.90 -4.93
CA HIS A 304 5.74 -9.85 -3.82
C HIS A 304 4.34 -10.41 -3.61
N ASN A 305 4.26 -11.64 -3.15
CA ASN A 305 3.01 -12.16 -2.62
C ASN A 305 2.95 -11.97 -1.11
N ILE A 306 1.75 -12.07 -0.57
CA ILE A 306 1.47 -12.05 0.86
C ILE A 306 0.62 -13.27 1.17
N ILE A 307 1.12 -14.13 2.02
CA ILE A 307 0.46 -15.38 2.44
C ILE A 307 0.02 -15.18 3.88
N PRO A 308 -1.28 -14.88 4.14
CA PRO A 308 -1.79 -14.74 5.50
C PRO A 308 -2.20 -16.10 6.07
N ASP A 309 -1.90 -16.32 7.35
CA ASP A 309 -2.50 -17.35 8.17
C ASP A 309 -3.22 -16.68 9.33
N ARG A 310 -4.54 -16.52 9.18
CA ARG A 310 -5.37 -15.68 10.04
C ARG A 310 -5.67 -16.34 11.37
N VAL A 311 -5.69 -15.54 12.44
CA VAL A 311 -6.12 -16.03 13.75
C VAL A 311 -7.64 -16.17 13.84
N ALA A 312 -8.11 -17.19 14.55
CA ALA A 312 -9.54 -17.46 14.69
C ALA A 312 -10.29 -16.38 15.50
N GLU A 313 -9.57 -15.65 16.37
CA GLU A 313 -10.12 -14.59 17.21
C GLU A 313 -10.54 -13.34 16.43
N LEU A 314 -10.01 -13.17 15.22
CA LEU A 314 -10.43 -12.11 14.32
C LEU A 314 -11.15 -12.74 13.12
N PRO A 315 -12.47 -12.95 13.19
CA PRO A 315 -13.22 -13.46 12.05
C PRO A 315 -13.22 -12.43 10.93
N VAL A 316 -12.61 -12.80 9.82
CA VAL A 316 -12.56 -12.00 8.60
C VAL A 316 -13.51 -12.64 7.59
N VAL A 317 -14.40 -11.85 7.05
CA VAL A 317 -15.36 -12.30 6.04
C VAL A 317 -14.76 -12.11 4.65
N ASP A 318 -14.71 -13.17 3.86
CA ASP A 318 -14.28 -13.10 2.47
C ASP A 318 -15.49 -12.76 1.57
N PRO A 319 -15.35 -11.88 0.57
CA PRO A 319 -16.40 -11.65 -0.42
C PRO A 319 -16.61 -12.89 -1.32
N PRO A 320 -17.82 -13.19 -1.77
CA PRO A 320 -19.11 -12.48 -1.61
C PRO A 320 -20.02 -13.12 -0.56
N TYR A 321 -19.65 -13.14 0.68
CA TYR A 321 -20.43 -13.81 1.72
C TYR A 321 -21.46 -12.87 2.36
N ALA A 322 -22.60 -13.46 2.73
CA ALA A 322 -23.61 -12.79 3.53
C ALA A 322 -22.99 -12.24 4.83
N ALA A 323 -23.46 -11.08 5.26
CA ALA A 323 -23.00 -10.45 6.49
C ALA A 323 -23.06 -11.44 7.66
N GLY A 324 -21.91 -12.00 8.04
CA GLY A 324 -21.77 -12.67 9.32
C GLY A 324 -21.78 -11.61 10.41
N GLU A 325 -22.48 -11.86 11.49
CA GLU A 325 -22.37 -11.01 12.67
C GLU A 325 -20.89 -11.03 13.12
N ALA A 326 -20.30 -9.88 13.26
CA ALA A 326 -18.96 -9.76 13.81
C ALA A 326 -19.00 -10.20 15.28
N THR A 327 -18.48 -11.38 15.55
CA THR A 327 -18.50 -11.99 16.90
C THR A 327 -17.53 -11.32 17.87
N THR A 328 -16.63 -10.48 17.39
CA THR A 328 -15.62 -9.76 18.19
C THR A 328 -15.83 -8.26 18.15
N SER A 329 -15.42 -7.58 19.21
CA SER A 329 -15.39 -6.12 19.28
C SER A 329 -14.22 -5.50 18.51
N LEU A 330 -13.20 -6.27 18.15
CA LEU A 330 -12.04 -5.77 17.40
C LEU A 330 -12.40 -5.42 15.97
N ARG A 331 -11.82 -4.31 15.49
CA ARG A 331 -11.87 -3.84 14.11
C ARG A 331 -10.46 -3.54 13.63
N VAL A 332 -10.19 -3.90 12.40
CA VAL A 332 -8.86 -3.78 11.80
C VAL A 332 -8.96 -3.19 10.40
N VAL A 333 -8.00 -2.34 10.08
CA VAL A 333 -7.71 -1.91 8.71
C VAL A 333 -6.23 -2.17 8.47
N GLN A 334 -5.88 -2.92 7.44
CA GLN A 334 -4.50 -3.31 7.13
C GLN A 334 -4.18 -3.11 5.65
N GLY A 335 -2.94 -2.68 5.37
CA GLY A 335 -2.37 -2.64 4.03
C GLY A 335 -1.84 -4.00 3.56
N GLY A 336 -1.29 -4.05 2.36
CA GLY A 336 -0.66 -5.23 1.78
C GLY A 336 -1.64 -6.29 1.31
N TYR A 337 -2.14 -7.08 2.19
CA TYR A 337 -3.30 -7.96 2.00
C TYR A 337 -4.49 -7.29 2.70
N PRO A 338 -5.20 -6.37 2.03
CA PRO A 338 -6.00 -5.42 2.76
C PRO A 338 -7.18 -6.06 3.45
N MET A 339 -7.26 -5.79 4.75
CA MET A 339 -8.46 -5.96 5.54
C MET A 339 -9.08 -4.60 5.79
N VAL A 340 -10.39 -4.52 5.64
CA VAL A 340 -11.16 -3.30 5.85
C VAL A 340 -12.22 -3.52 6.90
N THR A 341 -12.52 -2.47 7.65
CA THR A 341 -13.68 -2.47 8.55
C THR A 341 -14.88 -1.89 7.82
N LYS A 342 -15.95 -2.66 7.75
CA LYS A 342 -17.25 -2.19 7.26
C LYS A 342 -17.92 -1.32 8.31
N ILE A 343 -18.37 -0.16 7.89
CA ILE A 343 -19.23 0.74 8.67
C ILE A 343 -20.67 0.52 8.18
N ASP A 344 -21.57 0.36 9.12
CA ASP A 344 -23.00 0.23 8.87
C ASP A 344 -23.74 1.48 9.37
N LEU A 345 -24.33 2.23 8.44
CA LEU A 345 -25.09 3.44 8.73
C LEU A 345 -26.61 3.19 8.77
N SER A 346 -27.07 1.95 8.68
CA SER A 346 -28.50 1.63 8.60
C SER A 346 -29.24 2.12 9.84
N SER A 347 -28.77 1.77 11.04
CA SER A 347 -29.40 2.20 12.31
C SER A 347 -29.38 3.71 12.46
N PHE A 348 -28.28 4.37 12.10
CA PHE A 348 -28.21 5.84 12.09
C PHE A 348 -29.26 6.42 11.13
N TYR A 349 -29.34 5.86 9.92
CA TYR A 349 -30.29 6.36 8.93
C TYR A 349 -31.74 6.22 9.40
N GLU A 350 -32.11 5.05 9.93
CA GLU A 350 -33.47 4.79 10.44
C GLU A 350 -33.83 5.72 11.59
N GLU A 351 -32.97 5.83 12.60
CA GLU A 351 -33.20 6.69 13.78
C GLU A 351 -33.30 8.17 13.39
N PHE A 352 -32.40 8.63 12.50
CA PHE A 352 -32.30 10.05 12.17
C PHE A 352 -33.25 10.50 11.05
N ALA A 353 -33.72 9.57 10.19
CA ALA A 353 -34.63 9.88 9.09
C ALA A 353 -35.99 10.42 9.57
N GLU A 354 -36.50 9.87 10.66
CA GLU A 354 -37.74 10.33 11.28
C GLU A 354 -37.57 11.78 11.78
N GLU A 355 -36.49 12.06 12.49
CA GLU A 355 -36.18 13.42 12.94
C GLU A 355 -36.04 14.42 11.81
N VAL A 356 -35.31 14.06 10.74
CA VAL A 356 -35.14 14.92 9.55
C VAL A 356 -36.46 15.21 8.86
N SER A 357 -37.36 14.20 8.75
CA SER A 357 -38.63 14.37 8.05
C SER A 357 -39.66 15.14 8.83
N GLU A 358 -39.76 14.92 10.14
CA GLU A 358 -40.79 15.51 10.98
C GLU A 358 -40.42 16.89 11.53
N LYS A 359 -39.13 17.09 11.82
CA LYS A 359 -38.66 18.30 12.51
C LYS A 359 -37.96 19.31 11.58
N ASN A 360 -37.91 19.04 10.28
CA ASN A 360 -37.25 19.90 9.27
C ASN A 360 -35.82 20.28 9.67
N ILE A 361 -35.05 19.34 10.21
CA ILE A 361 -33.68 19.62 10.63
C ILE A 361 -32.76 19.84 9.43
N ILE A 362 -31.77 20.70 9.65
CA ILE A 362 -30.70 20.98 8.70
C ILE A 362 -29.40 20.43 9.27
N ILE A 363 -28.78 19.49 8.55
CA ILE A 363 -27.49 18.95 8.93
C ILE A 363 -26.42 19.97 8.58
N ASN A 364 -25.73 20.50 9.58
CA ASN A 364 -24.67 21.52 9.42
C ASN A 364 -23.31 20.87 9.21
N ALA A 365 -23.00 19.83 9.98
CA ALA A 365 -21.76 19.08 9.88
C ALA A 365 -21.97 17.61 10.28
N ALA A 366 -21.20 16.72 9.68
CA ALA A 366 -21.10 15.33 10.09
C ALA A 366 -19.65 14.88 10.00
N GLU A 367 -19.16 14.31 11.11
CA GLU A 367 -17.78 13.82 11.22
C GLU A 367 -17.79 12.33 11.58
N LEU A 368 -16.98 11.56 10.86
CA LEU A 368 -16.65 10.21 11.27
C LEU A 368 -15.39 10.26 12.15
N VAL A 369 -15.49 9.69 13.33
CA VAL A 369 -14.43 9.71 14.34
C VAL A 369 -14.14 8.28 14.80
N ILE A 370 -12.86 7.93 14.88
CA ILE A 370 -12.40 6.67 15.48
C ILE A 370 -11.51 7.04 16.65
N GLU A 371 -11.92 6.67 17.85
CA GLU A 371 -11.22 6.99 19.10
C GLU A 371 -10.37 5.81 19.59
N SER A 372 -9.44 6.08 20.48
CA SER A 372 -8.65 5.05 21.20
C SER A 372 -7.99 4.02 20.28
N VAL A 373 -7.33 4.50 19.22
CA VAL A 373 -6.59 3.62 18.29
C VAL A 373 -5.50 2.87 19.08
N ASN A 374 -5.49 1.57 18.96
CA ASN A 374 -4.51 0.73 19.61
C ASN A 374 -3.14 0.87 18.95
N THR A 375 -2.18 1.42 19.67
CA THR A 375 -0.79 1.59 19.26
C THR A 375 0.17 0.69 20.02
N ALA A 376 -0.34 -0.35 20.70
CA ALA A 376 0.50 -1.31 21.40
C ALA A 376 1.34 -2.14 20.42
N GLY A 377 2.58 -2.42 20.82
CA GLY A 377 3.57 -3.05 19.95
C GLY A 377 4.24 -2.05 19.00
N ASN A 378 5.08 -2.53 18.13
CA ASN A 378 5.81 -1.71 17.14
C ASN A 378 5.08 -1.63 15.79
N TYR A 379 3.75 -1.51 15.84
CA TYR A 379 2.92 -1.39 14.65
C TYR A 379 2.53 0.07 14.44
N ASN A 380 2.78 0.55 13.24
CA ASN A 380 2.41 1.91 12.87
C ASN A 380 0.95 1.95 12.43
N PRO A 381 0.11 2.81 13.03
CA PRO A 381 -1.19 3.10 12.48
C PRO A 381 -1.08 3.67 11.06
N LEU A 382 -2.01 3.30 10.21
CA LEU A 382 -2.11 3.86 8.87
C LEU A 382 -2.29 5.39 8.97
N PRO A 383 -1.52 6.19 8.24
CA PRO A 383 -1.60 7.65 8.37
C PRO A 383 -2.94 8.22 7.90
N VAL A 384 -3.59 7.50 6.98
CA VAL A 384 -4.86 7.91 6.38
C VAL A 384 -5.76 6.70 6.20
N LEU A 385 -7.04 6.84 6.51
CA LEU A 385 -8.10 5.91 6.12
C LEU A 385 -8.99 6.59 5.08
N GLU A 386 -9.29 5.88 4.00
CA GLU A 386 -10.24 6.31 2.97
C GLU A 386 -11.59 5.64 3.19
N LEU A 387 -12.63 6.31 2.78
CA LEU A 387 -13.97 5.76 2.79
C LEU A 387 -14.36 5.30 1.39
N ARG A 388 -14.80 4.06 1.28
CA ARG A 388 -15.25 3.47 0.01
C ARG A 388 -16.62 2.85 0.17
N LEU A 389 -17.45 2.97 -0.88
CA LEU A 389 -18.77 2.38 -0.86
C LEU A 389 -18.70 0.86 -0.87
N MET A 390 -19.46 0.25 0.02
CA MET A 390 -19.66 -1.19 0.09
C MET A 390 -21.13 -1.57 -0.13
N GLN A 391 -21.37 -2.82 -0.46
CA GLN A 391 -22.68 -3.44 -0.54
C GLN A 391 -22.98 -4.18 0.77
N GLU A 392 -24.20 -4.60 0.92
CA GLU A 392 -24.62 -5.39 2.07
C GLU A 392 -23.86 -6.71 2.17
N ASP A 393 -23.58 -7.34 1.03
CA ASP A 393 -22.83 -8.60 0.88
C ASP A 393 -21.31 -8.49 1.09
N ASN A 394 -20.82 -7.36 1.62
CA ASN A 394 -19.43 -7.06 1.89
C ASN A 394 -18.54 -6.83 0.65
N ASN A 395 -19.09 -6.79 -0.55
CA ASN A 395 -18.35 -6.38 -1.73
C ASN A 395 -18.21 -4.85 -1.80
N PHE A 396 -17.11 -4.37 -2.39
CA PHE A 396 -17.06 -2.98 -2.83
C PHE A 396 -18.01 -2.74 -4.01
N VAL A 397 -18.61 -1.56 -4.05
CA VAL A 397 -19.43 -1.17 -5.18
C VAL A 397 -18.53 -0.99 -6.42
N ASP A 398 -18.58 -1.95 -7.33
CA ASP A 398 -17.96 -1.83 -8.65
C ASP A 398 -19.00 -1.26 -9.64
N TYR A 399 -18.85 0.03 -9.97
CA TYR A 399 -19.75 0.72 -10.88
C TYR A 399 -19.92 0.02 -12.24
N ARG A 400 -18.91 -0.69 -12.71
CA ARG A 400 -18.95 -1.38 -14.01
C ARG A 400 -19.84 -2.61 -13.98
N LYS A 401 -19.87 -3.29 -12.84
CA LYS A 401 -20.68 -4.50 -12.61
C LYS A 401 -22.15 -4.17 -12.29
N LEU A 402 -22.46 -2.90 -11.98
CA LEU A 402 -23.84 -2.47 -11.72
C LEU A 402 -24.67 -2.49 -13.01
N ASP A 403 -25.95 -2.85 -12.88
CA ASP A 403 -26.93 -2.66 -13.95
C ASP A 403 -27.20 -1.16 -14.21
N GLN A 404 -27.90 -0.85 -15.30
CA GLN A 404 -28.13 0.54 -15.68
C GLN A 404 -29.00 1.28 -14.65
N THR A 405 -29.96 0.60 -14.01
CA THR A 405 -30.85 1.19 -13.00
C THR A 405 -30.06 1.58 -11.75
N ALA A 406 -29.16 0.70 -11.28
CA ALA A 406 -28.28 0.97 -10.15
C ALA A 406 -27.29 2.09 -10.48
N LYS A 407 -26.72 2.11 -11.71
CA LYS A 407 -25.86 3.20 -12.19
C LYS A 407 -26.58 4.54 -12.18
N ASP A 408 -27.79 4.59 -12.72
CA ASP A 408 -28.58 5.84 -12.78
C ASP A 408 -28.96 6.32 -11.37
N SER A 409 -29.30 5.41 -10.48
CA SER A 409 -29.61 5.72 -9.08
C SER A 409 -28.39 6.24 -8.34
N LEU A 410 -27.23 5.60 -8.52
CA LEU A 410 -25.97 6.01 -7.94
C LEU A 410 -25.53 7.38 -8.51
N ASN A 411 -25.63 7.57 -9.82
CA ASN A 411 -25.36 8.84 -10.46
C ASN A 411 -26.25 9.96 -9.95
N LYS A 412 -27.55 9.72 -9.79
CA LYS A 412 -28.48 10.71 -9.20
C LYS A 412 -28.10 11.04 -7.77
N PHE A 413 -27.68 10.04 -6.98
CA PHE A 413 -27.22 10.26 -5.62
C PHE A 413 -26.00 11.19 -5.60
N PHE A 414 -25.06 11.03 -6.53
CA PHE A 414 -23.80 11.77 -6.53
C PHE A 414 -23.77 13.03 -7.41
N MET A 415 -24.69 13.18 -8.37
CA MET A 415 -24.74 14.36 -9.24
C MET A 415 -24.88 15.69 -8.47
N PHE A 416 -25.47 15.65 -7.28
CA PHE A 416 -25.63 16.82 -6.44
C PHE A 416 -24.43 17.14 -5.56
N THR A 417 -23.41 16.30 -5.51
CA THR A 417 -22.41 16.38 -4.45
C THR A 417 -20.97 16.52 -4.93
N ASN A 418 -20.66 16.30 -6.22
CA ASN A 418 -19.26 16.17 -6.70
C ASN A 418 -18.38 15.27 -5.77
N LEU A 419 -19.01 14.40 -4.96
CA LEU A 419 -18.38 13.68 -3.86
C LEU A 419 -17.66 12.43 -4.29
N ILE A 420 -17.93 11.95 -5.50
CA ILE A 420 -17.20 10.84 -6.07
C ILE A 420 -16.30 11.37 -7.18
N ASN A 421 -15.03 11.27 -6.96
CA ASN A 421 -14.08 11.25 -8.05
C ASN A 421 -14.29 9.93 -8.81
N TYR A 422 -15.12 9.97 -9.84
CA TYR A 422 -15.21 8.90 -10.81
C TYR A 422 -13.87 8.79 -11.52
N TYR A 423 -12.98 7.99 -11.01
CA TYR A 423 -11.92 7.46 -11.83
C TYR A 423 -12.52 6.36 -12.72
N VAL A 424 -13.22 6.76 -13.76
CA VAL A 424 -13.36 5.93 -14.95
C VAL A 424 -12.00 6.00 -15.67
N SER A 425 -10.99 5.46 -15.04
CA SER A 425 -9.72 5.24 -15.70
C SER A 425 -9.88 3.95 -16.51
N ASN A 426 -9.46 3.98 -17.76
CA ASN A 426 -9.27 2.78 -18.56
C ASN A 426 -8.15 1.88 -18.00
N ASP A 427 -7.51 2.32 -16.95
CA ASP A 427 -6.50 1.59 -16.21
C ASP A 427 -7.17 0.65 -15.21
N LEU A 428 -7.02 -0.64 -15.43
CA LEU A 428 -7.59 -1.70 -14.59
C LEU A 428 -7.12 -1.65 -13.13
N SER A 429 -5.98 -1.02 -12.83
CA SER A 429 -5.41 -0.89 -11.49
C SER A 429 -6.21 0.02 -10.54
N GLN A 430 -7.07 0.89 -11.09
CA GLN A 430 -7.92 1.80 -10.30
C GLN A 430 -9.41 1.57 -10.57
N GLN A 431 -9.76 0.43 -11.10
CA GLN A 431 -11.12 0.15 -11.56
C GLN A 431 -12.10 0.01 -10.41
N GLY A 432 -13.04 0.91 -10.37
CA GLY A 432 -14.34 0.70 -9.76
C GLY A 432 -14.43 0.90 -8.25
N LEU A 433 -13.38 1.33 -7.56
CA LEU A 433 -13.47 1.67 -6.15
C LEU A 433 -14.07 3.08 -6.00
N ASN A 434 -15.33 3.15 -5.65
CA ASN A 434 -16.02 4.40 -5.38
C ASN A 434 -15.52 5.02 -4.07
N ARG A 435 -14.56 5.91 -4.18
CA ARG A 435 -14.04 6.67 -3.05
C ARG A 435 -14.96 7.81 -2.73
N ILE A 436 -15.40 7.90 -1.49
CA ILE A 436 -16.11 9.07 -0.99
C ILE A 436 -15.08 10.16 -0.69
N ALA A 437 -15.40 11.39 -1.07
CA ALA A 437 -14.60 12.53 -0.64
C ALA A 437 -14.69 12.63 0.89
N GLY A 438 -13.57 12.49 1.54
CA GLY A 438 -13.43 12.47 2.99
C GLY A 438 -12.44 11.39 3.38
N SER A 439 -11.24 11.79 3.76
CA SER A 439 -10.24 10.89 4.34
C SER A 439 -10.21 11.15 5.84
N LEU A 440 -10.05 10.10 6.62
CA LEU A 440 -9.80 10.22 8.05
C LEU A 440 -8.30 10.31 8.26
N LEU A 441 -7.85 11.36 8.91
CA LEU A 441 -6.44 11.58 9.20
C LEU A 441 -6.14 11.12 10.63
N TYR A 442 -5.01 10.42 10.76
CA TYR A 442 -4.53 9.99 12.08
C TYR A 442 -3.87 11.14 12.83
N ASN A 443 -4.34 11.37 14.05
CA ASN A 443 -3.71 12.27 15.01
C ASN A 443 -2.99 11.42 16.07
N SER A 444 -1.67 11.42 16.03
CA SER A 444 -0.84 10.64 16.95
C SER A 444 -0.91 11.13 18.41
N SER A 445 -1.18 12.42 18.62
CA SER A 445 -1.28 13.00 19.97
C SER A 445 -2.55 12.56 20.71
N THR A 446 -3.67 12.46 19.99
CA THR A 446 -4.95 12.04 20.54
C THR A 446 -5.27 10.56 20.30
N LYS A 447 -4.48 9.90 19.44
CA LYS A 447 -4.72 8.53 18.96
C LYS A 447 -6.10 8.35 18.36
N THR A 448 -6.49 9.29 17.48
CA THR A 448 -7.80 9.34 16.85
C THR A 448 -7.67 9.49 15.35
N TYR A 449 -8.69 9.02 14.61
CA TYR A 449 -8.92 9.44 13.23
C TYR A 449 -10.15 10.32 13.18
N THR A 450 -10.11 11.37 12.39
CA THR A 450 -11.25 12.24 12.13
C THR A 450 -11.34 12.61 10.66
N GLY A 451 -12.57 12.70 10.15
CA GLY A 451 -12.82 13.12 8.79
C GLY A 451 -14.26 13.59 8.58
N SER A 452 -14.42 14.70 7.85
CA SER A 452 -15.75 15.22 7.53
C SER A 452 -16.42 14.41 6.43
N ILE A 453 -17.65 13.98 6.69
CA ILE A 453 -18.54 13.31 5.71
C ILE A 453 -19.87 14.06 5.57
N THR A 454 -19.87 15.34 5.85
CA THR A 454 -21.06 16.21 5.90
C THR A 454 -21.90 16.10 4.63
N LEU A 455 -21.29 16.30 3.48
CA LEU A 455 -22.02 16.25 2.20
C LEU A 455 -22.61 14.87 1.92
N PHE A 456 -21.89 13.80 2.29
CA PHE A 456 -22.38 12.44 2.15
C PHE A 456 -23.63 12.23 3.01
N VAL A 457 -23.58 12.61 4.27
CA VAL A 457 -24.71 12.48 5.20
C VAL A 457 -25.88 13.35 4.78
N GLN A 458 -25.66 14.59 4.35
CA GLN A 458 -26.71 15.43 3.79
C GLN A 458 -27.41 14.78 2.59
N THR A 459 -26.64 14.15 1.69
CA THR A 459 -27.17 13.49 0.50
C THR A 459 -28.01 12.27 0.83
N LEU A 460 -27.66 11.50 1.89
CA LEU A 460 -28.49 10.37 2.36
C LEU A 460 -29.94 10.78 2.66
N PHE A 461 -30.13 11.99 3.17
CA PHE A 461 -31.46 12.49 3.57
C PHE A 461 -32.16 13.35 2.50
N GLN A 462 -31.40 13.97 1.59
CA GLN A 462 -32.00 14.76 0.50
C GLN A 462 -32.68 13.89 -0.56
N ASN A 463 -32.19 12.68 -0.80
CA ASN A 463 -32.66 11.77 -1.85
C ASN A 463 -33.73 10.79 -1.33
N LYS A 464 -34.83 11.31 -0.77
CA LYS A 464 -35.91 10.51 -0.17
C LYS A 464 -36.52 9.46 -1.12
N ASN A 465 -36.47 9.69 -2.43
CA ASN A 465 -37.07 8.83 -3.47
C ASN A 465 -36.05 7.91 -4.18
N SER A 466 -34.82 7.86 -3.74
CA SER A 466 -33.84 6.95 -4.33
C SER A 466 -34.07 5.52 -3.83
N GLN A 467 -34.20 4.58 -4.76
CA GLN A 467 -34.26 3.15 -4.43
C GLN A 467 -32.90 2.63 -3.91
N TYR A 468 -31.82 3.31 -4.24
CA TYR A 468 -30.47 2.97 -3.82
C TYR A 468 -29.97 3.98 -2.77
N ARG A 469 -29.62 3.48 -1.61
CA ARG A 469 -28.96 4.25 -0.56
C ARG A 469 -27.68 3.57 -0.15
N PRO A 470 -26.55 4.23 -0.26
CA PRO A 470 -25.25 3.68 0.14
C PRO A 470 -25.09 3.76 1.66
N LEU A 471 -25.64 2.80 2.39
CA LEU A 471 -25.59 2.76 3.84
C LEU A 471 -24.33 2.06 4.38
N TYR A 472 -23.58 1.41 3.50
CA TYR A 472 -22.38 0.68 3.91
C TYR A 472 -21.12 1.33 3.35
N LEU A 473 -20.15 1.55 4.23
CA LEU A 473 -18.84 2.11 3.89
C LEU A 473 -17.73 1.18 4.36
N GLY A 474 -16.67 1.07 3.59
CA GLY A 474 -15.43 0.40 4.00
C GLY A 474 -14.39 1.43 4.43
N LEU A 475 -13.83 1.26 5.61
CA LEU A 475 -12.60 1.92 6.02
C LEU A 475 -11.44 1.24 5.30
N TYR A 476 -10.93 1.88 4.28
CA TYR A 476 -9.88 1.37 3.41
C TYR A 476 -8.55 2.07 3.73
N PRO A 477 -7.42 1.37 3.69
CA PRO A 477 -6.12 2.01 3.87
C PRO A 477 -5.89 3.08 2.79
N GLY A 478 -5.59 4.31 3.20
CA GLY A 478 -5.35 5.41 2.27
C GLY A 478 -3.98 5.34 1.60
N THR A 479 -3.94 5.72 0.32
CA THR A 479 -2.76 5.62 -0.52
C THR A 479 -1.91 6.89 -0.54
N SER A 480 -2.43 8.02 -0.06
CA SER A 480 -1.77 9.31 -0.24
C SER A 480 -2.00 10.27 0.90
N ILE A 481 -0.92 10.84 1.41
CA ILE A 481 -0.95 12.10 2.17
C ILE A 481 -0.50 13.20 1.21
N THR A 482 -1.36 14.15 0.91
CA THR A 482 -0.99 15.36 0.17
C THR A 482 0.15 16.09 0.88
N GLY A 483 1.30 16.21 0.23
CA GLY A 483 2.46 16.96 0.76
C GLY A 483 3.65 16.11 1.22
N ILE A 484 3.55 14.77 1.25
CA ILE A 484 4.69 13.89 1.47
C ILE A 484 5.15 13.34 0.11
N SER A 485 6.40 13.58 -0.23
CA SER A 485 6.97 13.32 -1.58
C SER A 485 7.15 11.83 -1.94
N SER A 486 6.72 10.89 -1.08
CA SER A 486 6.80 9.46 -1.35
C SER A 486 5.60 8.72 -0.78
N THR A 487 4.55 8.57 -1.59
CA THR A 487 3.45 7.66 -1.26
C THR A 487 3.86 6.24 -1.58
N VAL A 488 3.91 5.39 -0.57
CA VAL A 488 4.03 3.95 -0.79
C VAL A 488 2.63 3.41 -1.08
N PRO A 489 2.43 2.71 -2.21
CA PRO A 489 1.15 2.09 -2.52
C PRO A 489 0.73 1.12 -1.42
N ILE A 490 -0.57 0.99 -1.22
CA ILE A 490 -1.13 0.15 -0.16
C ILE A 490 -0.68 -1.31 -0.23
N GLY A 491 -0.50 -1.86 -1.42
CA GLY A 491 0.04 -3.22 -1.61
C GLY A 491 1.50 -3.38 -1.19
N LYS A 492 2.16 -2.32 -0.70
CA LYS A 492 3.58 -2.26 -0.37
C LYS A 492 3.87 -1.96 1.11
N THR A 493 2.86 -2.10 1.95
CA THR A 493 2.96 -1.95 3.42
C THR A 493 2.05 -2.97 4.09
N LEU A 494 2.44 -3.43 5.26
CA LEU A 494 1.60 -4.27 6.14
C LEU A 494 1.09 -3.48 7.34
N ASP A 495 1.33 -2.15 7.37
CA ASP A 495 0.88 -1.29 8.44
C ASP A 495 -0.62 -1.47 8.68
N ARG A 496 -1.00 -1.48 9.95
CA ARG A 496 -2.37 -1.74 10.35
C ARG A 496 -2.84 -0.77 11.42
N THR A 497 -4.13 -0.58 11.45
CA THR A 497 -4.84 0.16 12.49
C THR A 497 -5.83 -0.76 13.17
N VAL A 498 -5.80 -0.79 14.51
CA VAL A 498 -6.69 -1.60 15.35
C VAL A 498 -7.46 -0.71 16.30
N PHE A 499 -8.74 -0.94 16.41
CA PHE A 499 -9.65 -0.21 17.29
C PHE A 499 -10.85 -1.08 17.68
N MET A 500 -11.64 -0.64 18.64
CA MET A 500 -12.86 -1.32 19.04
C MET A 500 -14.05 -0.79 18.25
N LYS A 501 -15.06 -1.61 17.98
CA LYS A 501 -16.28 -1.20 17.25
C LYS A 501 -17.00 -0.04 17.91
N GLU A 502 -16.98 0.01 19.23
CA GLU A 502 -17.61 1.05 20.06
C GLU A 502 -16.91 2.42 19.90
N ASN A 503 -15.69 2.43 19.37
CA ASN A 503 -14.91 3.63 19.16
C ASN A 503 -15.13 4.27 17.78
N ILE A 504 -15.95 3.67 16.93
CA ILE A 504 -16.31 4.23 15.62
C ILE A 504 -17.62 4.97 15.76
N LYS A 505 -17.56 6.29 15.65
CA LYS A 505 -18.67 7.20 15.93
C LYS A 505 -18.92 8.14 14.76
N LEU A 506 -20.20 8.34 14.46
CA LEU A 506 -20.65 9.40 13.58
C LEU A 506 -21.20 10.55 14.45
N ARG A 507 -20.57 11.71 14.37
CA ARG A 507 -20.97 12.93 15.04
C ARG A 507 -21.74 13.82 14.10
N VAL A 508 -22.98 14.15 14.44
CA VAL A 508 -23.84 14.99 13.61
C VAL A 508 -24.21 16.25 14.36
N TYR A 509 -23.90 17.38 13.73
CA TYR A 509 -24.31 18.71 14.18
C TYR A 509 -25.43 19.18 13.28
N TYR A 510 -26.57 19.53 13.87
CA TYR A 510 -27.74 19.91 13.11
C TYR A 510 -28.51 21.06 13.75
N THR A 511 -29.25 21.78 12.95
CA THR A 511 -30.13 22.85 13.38
C THR A 511 -31.58 22.42 13.26
N GLN A 512 -32.34 22.58 14.33
CA GLN A 512 -33.77 22.38 14.34
C GLN A 512 -34.47 23.75 14.39
N PRO A 513 -35.36 24.08 13.44
CA PRO A 513 -36.18 25.27 13.53
C PRO A 513 -37.04 25.21 14.80
N ASN A 514 -37.08 26.29 15.59
CA ASN A 514 -38.02 26.39 16.68
C ASN A 514 -39.44 26.52 16.13
N ASN A 515 -40.29 25.54 16.41
CA ASN A 515 -41.72 25.59 16.08
C ASN A 515 -42.41 26.60 17.00
N HIS A 516 -42.09 27.87 16.88
CA HIS A 516 -42.92 28.93 17.44
C HIS A 516 -43.71 29.55 16.29
N ASN A 517 -44.93 28.99 16.10
CA ASN A 517 -46.08 29.54 15.36
C ASN A 517 -45.74 30.13 13.96
N LEU A 518 -45.98 29.32 12.91
CA LEU A 518 -46.54 29.86 11.69
C LEU A 518 -48.03 30.15 11.88
#